data_14748b806e1068530e8ccfa9b44e42ae
#
_entry.id   14748b806e1068530e8ccfa9b44e42ae
#
_cell.length_a   1.000
_cell.length_b   1.000
_cell.length_c   1.000
_cell.angle_alpha   90.00
_cell.angle_beta   90.00
_cell.angle_gamma   90.00
#
_symmetry.space_group_name_H-M   'P 1'
#
loop_
_entity.id
_entity.type
_entity.pdbx_description
1 polymer ?
#
loop_
_entity_poly.entity_id
_entity_poly.type
_entity_poly.pdbx_seq_one_letter_code
_entity_poly.pdbx_strand_id
1 'polypeptide(L)'
;MKINGSFDDGFGAVAGAFERNFAERGEVGAAVCVYLGGRPVVDLWAGLADRETGRPWQRDTMVVTSSTTKGFTATVAHLLVERGLLDLDAPVASYWPEFAAGGKQDIPVRWVLSHRVGIPVLDPAPPLSDIVAWTPVVAAVASQRPLWPPGSTHGYHAQTFGWMVGEIVRRITGKTIGRVYADDIASRFGIDFWIGVPPEHRDRVATTYPPPPAAIGRWPATMLRALGGWTTRQMNLPAAQTAEIPSSNGIGTAHAIARHYAALIGEVDGARILEPRTLAAACQIQSDGPDQVLGARTRCGLGFALPPSLGVASGPRSFGHPGSGGSLGFADPETGVAFGYAPNQMGGAVLGDARTASLVEALNRCLQADVPRRGSFINEEEVP
;
A
#
# COMPACT_ATOMS: atom_id res chain seq x y z
N MET A 1 -5.93 -22.75 17.68
CA MET A 1 -5.77 -21.29 17.74
C MET A 1 -7.16 -20.65 17.72
N LYS A 2 -7.38 -19.56 18.44
CA LYS A 2 -8.66 -18.85 18.45
C LYS A 2 -8.61 -17.67 17.48
N ILE A 3 -9.54 -17.60 16.53
CA ILE A 3 -9.78 -16.40 15.73
C ILE A 3 -10.72 -15.50 16.52
N ASN A 4 -10.42 -14.22 16.55
CA ASN A 4 -11.22 -13.17 17.21
C ASN A 4 -11.81 -12.24 16.15
N GLY A 5 -12.86 -11.50 16.54
CA GLY A 5 -13.55 -10.57 15.66
C GLY A 5 -14.88 -11.09 15.18
N SER A 6 -15.36 -10.55 14.07
CA SER A 6 -16.67 -10.85 13.50
C SER A 6 -16.66 -10.83 11.98
N PHE A 7 -17.61 -11.49 11.37
CA PHE A 7 -17.93 -11.41 9.95
C PHE A 7 -19.45 -11.55 9.75
N ASP A 8 -19.94 -10.93 8.70
CA ASP A 8 -21.35 -11.00 8.31
C ASP A 8 -21.66 -12.37 7.68
N ASP A 9 -22.93 -12.78 7.73
CA ASP A 9 -23.43 -13.95 7.01
C ASP A 9 -23.05 -13.84 5.52
N GLY A 10 -22.61 -14.95 4.93
CA GLY A 10 -22.08 -14.99 3.56
C GLY A 10 -20.56 -14.83 3.45
N PHE A 11 -19.86 -14.29 4.46
CA PHE A 11 -18.39 -14.10 4.44
C PHE A 11 -17.60 -15.19 5.19
N GLY A 12 -18.25 -16.30 5.59
CA GLY A 12 -17.60 -17.43 6.28
C GLY A 12 -16.43 -18.05 5.51
N ALA A 13 -16.44 -17.98 4.15
CA ALA A 13 -15.32 -18.47 3.35
C ALA A 13 -14.02 -17.68 3.58
N VAL A 14 -14.12 -16.36 3.87
CA VAL A 14 -12.96 -15.51 4.22
C VAL A 14 -12.41 -15.93 5.59
N ALA A 15 -13.29 -16.13 6.58
CA ALA A 15 -12.88 -16.60 7.90
C ALA A 15 -12.17 -17.97 7.83
N GLY A 16 -12.71 -18.92 7.05
CA GLY A 16 -12.07 -20.21 6.82
C GLY A 16 -10.73 -20.11 6.08
N ALA A 17 -10.57 -19.18 5.13
CA ALA A 17 -9.30 -18.93 4.47
C ALA A 17 -8.27 -18.33 5.44
N PHE A 18 -8.70 -17.42 6.32
CA PHE A 18 -7.87 -16.81 7.35
C PHE A 18 -7.37 -17.87 8.35
N GLU A 19 -8.22 -18.78 8.79
CA GLU A 19 -7.85 -19.91 9.65
C GLU A 19 -6.81 -20.82 9.00
N ARG A 20 -7.01 -21.17 7.71
CA ARG A 20 -6.06 -22.01 6.97
C ARG A 20 -4.69 -21.33 6.78
N ASN A 21 -4.60 -20.01 6.74
CA ASN A 21 -3.32 -19.33 6.67
C ASN A 21 -2.44 -19.65 7.88
N PHE A 22 -3.02 -19.75 9.06
CA PHE A 22 -2.30 -20.15 10.27
C PHE A 22 -1.98 -21.66 10.29
N ALA A 23 -2.91 -22.49 9.85
CA ALA A 23 -2.73 -23.95 9.89
C ALA A 23 -1.73 -24.45 8.84
N GLU A 24 -1.70 -23.83 7.66
CA GLU A 24 -1.03 -24.39 6.47
C GLU A 24 0.06 -23.48 5.87
N ARG A 25 0.05 -22.16 6.16
CA ARG A 25 0.91 -21.18 5.47
C ARG A 25 1.84 -20.42 6.41
N GLY A 26 2.01 -20.91 7.64
CA GLY A 26 3.01 -20.42 8.59
C GLY A 26 2.74 -18.99 9.10
N GLU A 27 1.48 -18.58 9.19
CA GLU A 27 1.12 -17.29 9.79
C GLU A 27 1.47 -17.29 11.29
N VAL A 28 2.02 -16.19 11.79
CA VAL A 28 2.35 -16.00 13.22
C VAL A 28 1.30 -15.14 13.89
N GLY A 29 1.05 -13.96 13.35
CA GLY A 29 0.00 -13.07 13.76
C GLY A 29 -0.46 -12.24 12.56
N ALA A 30 -1.76 -12.02 12.44
CA ALA A 30 -2.34 -11.26 11.35
C ALA A 30 -3.72 -10.72 11.69
N ALA A 31 -4.15 -9.76 10.88
CA ALA A 31 -5.53 -9.29 10.82
C ALA A 31 -5.99 -9.12 9.37
N VAL A 32 -7.27 -9.33 9.12
CA VAL A 32 -7.95 -9.07 7.84
C VAL A 32 -9.23 -8.30 8.08
N CYS A 33 -9.46 -7.28 7.26
CA CYS A 33 -10.71 -6.52 7.28
C CYS A 33 -11.22 -6.31 5.86
N VAL A 34 -12.54 -6.41 5.70
CA VAL A 34 -13.24 -6.15 4.44
C VAL A 34 -14.35 -5.16 4.70
N TYR A 35 -14.42 -4.14 3.89
CA TYR A 35 -15.56 -3.22 3.79
C TYR A 35 -16.34 -3.53 2.52
N LEU A 36 -17.67 -3.42 2.60
CA LEU A 36 -18.58 -3.51 1.46
C LEU A 36 -19.61 -2.37 1.58
N GLY A 37 -19.68 -1.52 0.56
CA GLY A 37 -20.60 -0.40 0.55
C GLY A 37 -20.42 0.55 1.74
N GLY A 38 -19.17 0.83 2.15
CA GLY A 38 -18.84 1.76 3.24
C GLY A 38 -18.92 1.18 4.66
N ARG A 39 -19.33 -0.09 4.85
CA ARG A 39 -19.41 -0.74 6.18
C ARG A 39 -18.50 -1.98 6.27
N PRO A 40 -17.92 -2.28 7.45
CA PRO A 40 -17.13 -3.49 7.63
C PRO A 40 -18.06 -4.72 7.61
N VAL A 41 -17.66 -5.73 6.82
CA VAL A 41 -18.34 -7.04 6.73
C VAL A 41 -17.46 -8.20 7.20
N VAL A 42 -16.15 -7.95 7.35
CA VAL A 42 -15.19 -8.86 7.98
C VAL A 42 -14.21 -8.01 8.78
N ASP A 43 -13.97 -8.36 10.04
CA ASP A 43 -12.94 -7.76 10.91
C ASP A 43 -12.41 -8.85 11.84
N LEU A 44 -11.32 -9.52 11.42
CA LEU A 44 -10.77 -10.71 12.08
C LEU A 44 -9.29 -10.52 12.40
N TRP A 45 -8.88 -11.05 13.54
CA TRP A 45 -7.47 -11.10 13.95
C TRP A 45 -7.17 -12.35 14.75
N ALA A 46 -5.92 -12.82 14.70
CA ALA A 46 -5.48 -14.01 15.42
C ALA A 46 -3.96 -14.07 15.57
N GLY A 47 -3.50 -14.99 16.40
CA GLY A 47 -2.09 -15.31 16.57
C GLY A 47 -1.38 -14.41 17.56
N LEU A 48 -0.08 -14.19 17.32
CA LEU A 48 0.83 -13.48 18.21
C LEU A 48 1.37 -12.21 17.57
N ALA A 49 1.26 -11.10 18.29
CA ALA A 49 1.94 -9.85 17.94
C ALA A 49 3.45 -9.95 18.21
N ASP A 50 3.84 -10.77 19.18
CA ASP A 50 5.22 -11.11 19.47
C ASP A 50 5.30 -12.56 19.97
N ARG A 51 6.01 -13.42 19.22
CA ARG A 51 6.14 -14.84 19.53
C ARG A 51 7.16 -15.12 20.63
N GLU A 52 8.12 -14.20 20.85
CA GLU A 52 9.17 -14.40 21.88
C GLU A 52 8.62 -14.13 23.27
N THR A 53 7.79 -13.11 23.39
CA THR A 53 7.12 -12.76 24.66
C THR A 53 5.76 -13.46 24.84
N GLY A 54 5.23 -14.07 23.79
CA GLY A 54 3.88 -14.65 23.79
C GLY A 54 2.76 -13.60 23.74
N ARG A 55 3.07 -12.33 23.41
CA ARG A 55 2.07 -11.26 23.34
C ARG A 55 1.05 -11.56 22.26
N PRO A 56 -0.27 -11.69 22.61
CA PRO A 56 -1.31 -12.02 21.66
C PRO A 56 -1.58 -10.84 20.71
N TRP A 57 -2.05 -11.15 19.49
CA TRP A 57 -2.58 -10.15 18.58
C TRP A 57 -3.94 -9.65 19.09
N GLN A 58 -4.10 -8.35 19.16
CA GLN A 58 -5.34 -7.66 19.55
C GLN A 58 -5.95 -6.93 18.33
N ARG A 59 -7.19 -6.47 18.44
CA ARG A 59 -7.86 -5.72 17.38
C ARG A 59 -7.09 -4.47 16.96
N ASP A 60 -6.45 -3.82 17.91
CA ASP A 60 -5.68 -2.59 17.76
C ASP A 60 -4.17 -2.82 17.55
N THR A 61 -3.75 -4.07 17.38
CA THR A 61 -2.35 -4.39 17.04
C THR A 61 -2.02 -3.84 15.66
N MET A 62 -0.99 -3.01 15.61
CA MET A 62 -0.44 -2.43 14.38
C MET A 62 0.77 -3.24 13.91
N VAL A 63 1.06 -3.14 12.63
CA VAL A 63 2.26 -3.76 12.04
C VAL A 63 2.81 -2.92 10.90
N VAL A 64 4.11 -3.06 10.61
CA VAL A 64 4.75 -2.45 9.43
C VAL A 64 4.18 -3.09 8.16
N THR A 65 3.59 -2.29 7.28
CA THR A 65 2.85 -2.77 6.11
C THR A 65 3.66 -2.71 4.82
N SER A 66 4.97 -2.47 4.91
CA SER A 66 5.84 -2.36 3.74
C SER A 66 5.25 -1.44 2.66
N SER A 67 5.30 -1.84 1.40
CA SER A 67 4.87 -1.00 0.27
C SER A 67 3.37 -0.70 0.20
N THR A 68 2.53 -1.35 1.00
CA THR A 68 1.11 -0.92 1.17
C THR A 68 1.05 0.57 1.57
N THR A 69 2.08 1.08 2.26
CA THR A 69 2.28 2.50 2.59
C THR A 69 2.11 3.44 1.39
N LYS A 70 2.52 3.01 0.17
CA LYS A 70 2.49 3.87 -1.02
C LYS A 70 1.09 4.35 -1.39
N GLY A 71 0.07 3.53 -1.16
CA GLY A 71 -1.32 3.95 -1.39
C GLY A 71 -1.71 5.12 -0.50
N PHE A 72 -1.30 5.13 0.75
CA PHE A 72 -1.53 6.21 1.71
C PHE A 72 -0.75 7.48 1.32
N THR A 73 0.51 7.30 0.94
CA THR A 73 1.37 8.38 0.43
C THR A 73 0.79 9.02 -0.84
N ALA A 74 0.32 8.20 -1.79
CA ALA A 74 -0.35 8.67 -3.00
C ALA A 74 -1.63 9.45 -2.68
N THR A 75 -2.41 9.00 -1.73
CA THR A 75 -3.65 9.68 -1.30
C THR A 75 -3.36 11.09 -0.79
N VAL A 76 -2.26 11.31 -0.05
CA VAL A 76 -1.85 12.67 0.37
C VAL A 76 -1.54 13.55 -0.84
N ALA A 77 -0.81 13.01 -1.83
CA ALA A 77 -0.51 13.77 -3.05
C ALA A 77 -1.80 14.14 -3.80
N HIS A 78 -2.75 13.21 -3.95
CA HIS A 78 -4.02 13.48 -4.60
C HIS A 78 -4.91 14.46 -3.82
N LEU A 79 -4.85 14.46 -2.50
CA LEU A 79 -5.53 15.48 -1.68
C LEU A 79 -4.99 16.88 -1.96
N LEU A 80 -3.67 17.02 -2.17
CA LEU A 80 -3.07 18.30 -2.55
C LEU A 80 -3.42 18.70 -4.00
N VAL A 81 -3.55 17.74 -4.92
CA VAL A 81 -4.07 17.98 -6.28
C VAL A 81 -5.49 18.52 -6.22
N GLU A 82 -6.35 17.90 -5.42
CA GLU A 82 -7.76 18.30 -5.28
C GLU A 82 -7.90 19.70 -4.68
N ARG A 83 -6.97 20.08 -3.81
CA ARG A 83 -6.88 21.43 -3.22
C ARG A 83 -6.24 22.47 -4.15
N GLY A 84 -5.81 22.08 -5.35
CA GLY A 84 -5.12 22.96 -6.30
C GLY A 84 -3.70 23.38 -5.87
N LEU A 85 -3.11 22.67 -4.91
CA LEU A 85 -1.78 22.94 -4.37
C LEU A 85 -0.67 22.16 -5.09
N LEU A 86 -1.02 21.07 -5.76
CA LEU A 86 -0.10 20.23 -6.51
C LEU A 86 -0.63 20.03 -7.94
N ASP A 87 0.16 20.48 -8.92
CA ASP A 87 -0.08 20.20 -10.35
C ASP A 87 0.75 18.99 -10.78
N LEU A 88 0.06 17.97 -11.30
CA LEU A 88 0.70 16.73 -11.74
C LEU A 88 1.57 16.89 -13.00
N ASP A 89 1.30 17.91 -13.80
CA ASP A 89 2.03 18.21 -15.03
C ASP A 89 3.18 19.22 -14.82
N ALA A 90 3.20 19.90 -13.68
CA ALA A 90 4.31 20.78 -13.33
C ALA A 90 5.59 19.98 -13.08
N PRO A 91 6.77 20.52 -13.44
CA PRO A 91 8.04 19.93 -13.07
C PRO A 91 8.19 19.82 -11.54
N VAL A 92 8.75 18.70 -11.06
CA VAL A 92 9.08 18.53 -9.62
C VAL A 92 9.96 19.69 -9.13
N ALA A 93 10.86 20.19 -9.99
CA ALA A 93 11.75 21.31 -9.70
C ALA A 93 11.02 22.62 -9.37
N SER A 94 9.75 22.78 -9.77
CA SER A 94 8.92 23.94 -9.39
C SER A 94 8.60 23.96 -7.90
N TYR A 95 8.54 22.79 -7.27
CA TYR A 95 8.31 22.63 -5.82
C TYR A 95 9.61 22.39 -5.05
N TRP A 96 10.55 21.72 -5.71
CA TRP A 96 11.82 21.28 -5.15
C TRP A 96 12.98 21.63 -6.13
N PRO A 97 13.50 22.87 -6.11
CA PRO A 97 14.49 23.34 -7.10
C PRO A 97 15.75 22.48 -7.19
N GLU A 98 16.23 21.93 -6.07
CA GLU A 98 17.43 21.09 -6.03
C GLU A 98 17.26 19.76 -6.80
N PHE A 99 16.04 19.33 -7.03
CA PHE A 99 15.73 18.13 -7.81
C PHE A 99 16.12 18.28 -9.29
N ALA A 100 16.26 19.49 -9.82
CA ALA A 100 16.68 19.75 -11.20
C ALA A 100 18.05 19.16 -11.54
N ALA A 101 18.89 18.89 -10.55
CA ALA A 101 20.24 18.34 -10.76
C ALA A 101 20.20 17.02 -11.53
N GLY A 102 21.29 16.76 -12.29
CA GLY A 102 21.45 15.49 -13.03
C GLY A 102 20.51 15.31 -14.21
N GLY A 103 19.98 16.40 -14.79
CA GLY A 103 19.10 16.37 -15.96
C GLY A 103 17.63 16.10 -15.64
N LYS A 104 17.19 16.44 -14.41
CA LYS A 104 15.82 16.18 -13.93
C LYS A 104 14.91 17.42 -13.90
N GLN A 105 15.35 18.54 -14.50
CA GLN A 105 14.64 19.84 -14.44
C GLN A 105 13.19 19.79 -14.97
N ASP A 106 12.94 18.97 -15.98
CA ASP A 106 11.64 18.91 -16.67
C ASP A 106 10.79 17.68 -16.30
N ILE A 107 11.18 16.95 -15.24
CA ILE A 107 10.44 15.77 -14.80
C ILE A 107 9.12 16.18 -14.15
N PRO A 108 7.96 15.85 -14.74
CA PRO A 108 6.67 16.21 -14.14
C PRO A 108 6.35 15.32 -12.92
N VAL A 109 5.59 15.85 -11.98
CA VAL A 109 5.17 15.16 -10.76
C VAL A 109 4.52 13.81 -11.05
N ARG A 110 3.70 13.70 -12.12
CA ARG A 110 3.06 12.44 -12.50
C ARG A 110 4.06 11.31 -12.76
N TRP A 111 5.31 11.60 -13.20
CA TRP A 111 6.32 10.56 -13.41
C TRP A 111 6.88 10.03 -12.08
N VAL A 112 6.85 10.82 -11.01
CA VAL A 112 7.16 10.32 -9.65
C VAL A 112 6.12 9.29 -9.24
N LEU A 113 4.84 9.65 -9.36
CA LEU A 113 3.73 8.78 -8.95
C LEU A 113 3.58 7.52 -9.82
N SER A 114 4.11 7.52 -11.05
CA SER A 114 4.02 6.39 -11.98
C SER A 114 5.34 5.64 -12.22
N HIS A 115 6.32 5.83 -11.35
CA HIS A 115 7.62 5.14 -11.38
C HIS A 115 8.45 5.36 -12.65
N ARG A 116 8.37 6.54 -13.29
CA ARG A 116 9.01 6.86 -14.57
C ARG A 116 10.23 7.77 -14.46
N VAL A 117 10.62 8.17 -13.25
CA VAL A 117 11.72 9.13 -13.00
C VAL A 117 13.09 8.56 -13.35
N GLY A 118 13.28 7.25 -13.17
CA GLY A 118 14.56 6.60 -13.46
C GLY A 118 15.57 6.59 -12.32
N ILE A 119 15.17 6.90 -11.09
CA ILE A 119 16.05 6.87 -9.89
C ILE A 119 15.57 5.85 -8.84
N PRO A 120 15.38 4.56 -9.19
CA PRO A 120 14.89 3.57 -8.25
C PRO A 120 15.92 3.20 -7.15
N VAL A 121 17.20 3.51 -7.38
CA VAL A 121 18.33 3.17 -6.53
C VAL A 121 19.07 4.43 -6.13
N LEU A 122 19.50 4.53 -4.88
CA LEU A 122 20.50 5.49 -4.43
C LEU A 122 21.86 4.80 -4.35
N ASP A 123 22.88 5.40 -4.89
CA ASP A 123 24.24 4.88 -4.90
C ASP A 123 25.21 5.98 -4.43
N PRO A 124 25.85 5.83 -3.25
CA PRO A 124 25.71 4.72 -2.31
C PRO A 124 24.34 4.65 -1.62
N ALA A 125 23.95 3.45 -1.14
CA ALA A 125 22.75 3.29 -0.33
C ALA A 125 22.87 4.08 0.98
N PRO A 126 21.86 4.88 1.37
CA PRO A 126 21.94 5.70 2.57
C PRO A 126 21.90 4.83 3.84
N PRO A 127 22.69 5.14 4.86
CA PRO A 127 22.59 4.49 6.15
C PRO A 127 21.27 4.86 6.85
N LEU A 128 20.84 4.04 7.81
CA LEU A 128 19.59 4.29 8.55
C LEU A 128 19.57 5.66 9.23
N SER A 129 20.71 6.16 9.73
CA SER A 129 20.82 7.51 10.31
C SER A 129 20.35 8.60 9.34
N ASP A 130 20.74 8.50 8.07
CA ASP A 130 20.39 9.48 7.05
C ASP A 130 18.91 9.39 6.65
N ILE A 131 18.37 8.15 6.62
CA ILE A 131 16.96 7.90 6.38
C ILE A 131 16.12 8.52 7.50
N VAL A 132 16.50 8.30 8.77
CA VAL A 132 15.81 8.85 9.94
C VAL A 132 15.90 10.38 9.98
N ALA A 133 17.05 10.96 9.59
CA ALA A 133 17.26 12.39 9.57
C ALA A 133 16.55 13.14 8.44
N TRP A 134 15.97 12.44 7.45
CA TRP A 134 15.27 12.97 6.27
C TRP A 134 16.15 13.80 5.33
N THR A 135 16.72 14.92 5.79
CA THR A 135 17.47 15.87 4.93
C THR A 135 18.60 15.22 4.14
N PRO A 136 19.46 14.37 4.71
CA PRO A 136 20.53 13.71 3.93
C PRO A 136 19.98 12.82 2.81
N VAL A 137 18.93 12.05 3.07
CA VAL A 137 18.38 11.14 2.07
C VAL A 137 17.70 11.88 0.92
N VAL A 138 16.97 12.96 1.19
CA VAL A 138 16.37 13.75 0.11
C VAL A 138 17.41 14.52 -0.69
N ALA A 139 18.51 14.96 -0.07
CA ALA A 139 19.65 15.52 -0.79
C ALA A 139 20.31 14.50 -1.72
N ALA A 140 20.44 13.24 -1.27
CA ALA A 140 20.92 12.13 -2.10
C ALA A 140 19.97 11.88 -3.29
N VAL A 141 18.65 11.86 -3.08
CA VAL A 141 17.64 11.75 -4.15
C VAL A 141 17.77 12.89 -5.16
N ALA A 142 17.93 14.13 -4.68
CA ALA A 142 18.07 15.30 -5.55
C ALA A 142 19.33 15.23 -6.43
N SER A 143 20.45 14.75 -5.89
CA SER A 143 21.72 14.64 -6.62
C SER A 143 21.82 13.40 -7.53
N GLN A 144 21.04 12.34 -7.25
CA GLN A 144 21.10 11.07 -7.98
C GLN A 144 20.76 11.27 -9.45
N ARG A 145 21.62 10.76 -10.35
CA ARG A 145 21.35 10.71 -11.79
C ARG A 145 20.41 9.57 -12.12
N PRO A 146 19.46 9.75 -13.05
CA PRO A 146 18.63 8.68 -13.55
C PRO A 146 19.44 7.54 -14.17
N LEU A 147 19.02 6.29 -13.95
CA LEU A 147 19.60 5.09 -14.56
C LEU A 147 19.16 4.90 -16.02
N TRP A 148 18.06 5.53 -16.43
CA TRP A 148 17.54 5.59 -17.80
C TRP A 148 16.93 6.96 -18.05
N PRO A 149 16.76 7.37 -19.32
CA PRO A 149 16.13 8.65 -19.63
C PRO A 149 14.72 8.74 -19.00
N PRO A 150 14.45 9.74 -18.15
CA PRO A 150 13.15 9.90 -17.53
C PRO A 150 12.01 9.85 -18.54
N GLY A 151 10.92 9.14 -18.21
CA GLY A 151 9.77 8.99 -19.07
C GLY A 151 9.87 7.93 -20.17
N SER A 152 11.08 7.43 -20.53
CA SER A 152 11.26 6.44 -21.60
C SER A 152 10.78 5.04 -21.24
N THR A 153 10.84 4.69 -19.97
CA THR A 153 10.38 3.42 -19.39
C THR A 153 9.97 3.63 -17.94
N HIS A 154 9.56 2.56 -17.27
CA HIS A 154 9.29 2.59 -15.84
C HIS A 154 10.03 1.47 -15.11
N GLY A 155 10.24 1.67 -13.83
CA GLY A 155 10.81 0.68 -12.93
C GLY A 155 10.49 1.04 -11.49
N TYR A 156 10.11 0.07 -10.71
CA TYR A 156 9.60 0.27 -9.36
C TYR A 156 10.58 1.01 -8.45
N HIS A 157 10.20 2.18 -7.98
CA HIS A 157 10.97 2.99 -7.03
C HIS A 157 10.62 2.53 -5.61
N ALA A 158 11.31 1.47 -5.13
CA ALA A 158 10.94 0.79 -3.89
C ALA A 158 10.97 1.73 -2.67
N GLN A 159 12.02 2.53 -2.54
CA GLN A 159 12.20 3.48 -1.44
C GLN A 159 12.12 4.94 -1.90
N THR A 160 12.73 5.27 -3.02
CA THR A 160 12.85 6.65 -3.50
C THR A 160 11.50 7.30 -3.84
N PHE A 161 10.48 6.51 -4.17
CA PHE A 161 9.10 6.99 -4.34
C PHE A 161 8.64 7.83 -3.15
N GLY A 162 8.76 7.31 -1.93
CA GLY A 162 8.27 7.98 -0.73
C GLY A 162 9.03 9.25 -0.40
N TRP A 163 10.35 9.25 -0.60
CA TRP A 163 11.15 10.46 -0.37
C TRP A 163 10.85 11.54 -1.39
N MET A 164 10.62 11.18 -2.66
CA MET A 164 10.22 12.15 -3.68
C MET A 164 8.86 12.77 -3.38
N VAL A 165 7.84 11.93 -3.14
CA VAL A 165 6.49 12.43 -2.84
C VAL A 165 6.48 13.18 -1.51
N GLY A 166 7.12 12.63 -0.47
CA GLY A 166 7.18 13.26 0.85
C GLY A 166 7.87 14.62 0.86
N GLU A 167 8.95 14.79 0.07
CA GLU A 167 9.63 16.08 -0.04
C GLU A 167 8.79 17.10 -0.79
N ILE A 168 8.11 16.71 -1.88
CA ILE A 168 7.15 17.59 -2.57
C ILE A 168 6.07 18.07 -1.59
N VAL A 169 5.46 17.14 -0.84
CA VAL A 169 4.44 17.46 0.17
C VAL A 169 5.00 18.43 1.22
N ARG A 170 6.21 18.17 1.71
CA ARG A 170 6.86 19.02 2.72
C ARG A 170 7.12 20.44 2.19
N ARG A 171 7.55 20.58 0.94
CA ARG A 171 7.80 21.89 0.30
C ARG A 171 6.52 22.68 0.10
N ILE A 172 5.42 22.01 -0.23
CA ILE A 172 4.12 22.66 -0.44
C ILE A 172 3.48 23.08 0.89
N THR A 173 3.51 22.19 1.90
CA THR A 173 2.70 22.34 3.11
C THR A 173 3.47 22.86 4.33
N GLY A 174 4.80 22.78 4.31
CA GLY A 174 5.64 23.02 5.48
C GLY A 174 5.57 21.92 6.55
N LYS A 175 4.76 20.85 6.32
CA LYS A 175 4.59 19.70 7.20
C LYS A 175 5.18 18.45 6.58
N THR A 176 5.55 17.48 7.41
CA THR A 176 5.91 16.15 6.92
C THR A 176 4.68 15.42 6.37
N ILE A 177 4.89 14.47 5.47
CA ILE A 177 3.77 13.74 4.84
C ILE A 177 2.97 12.91 5.87
N GLY A 178 3.66 12.32 6.88
CA GLY A 178 2.99 11.63 7.98
C GLY A 178 2.10 12.55 8.80
N ARG A 179 2.58 13.80 9.01
CA ARG A 179 1.77 14.81 9.71
C ARG A 179 0.56 15.26 8.90
N VAL A 180 0.72 15.47 7.58
CA VAL A 180 -0.42 15.81 6.71
C VAL A 180 -1.42 14.66 6.68
N TYR A 181 -0.95 13.41 6.56
CA TYR A 181 -1.83 12.25 6.61
C TYR A 181 -2.61 12.16 7.93
N ALA A 182 -1.92 12.31 9.06
CA ALA A 182 -2.52 12.24 10.38
C ALA A 182 -3.58 13.34 10.61
N ASP A 183 -3.25 14.59 10.27
CA ASP A 183 -4.12 15.75 10.51
C ASP A 183 -5.34 15.77 9.57
N ASP A 184 -5.13 15.55 8.27
CA ASP A 184 -6.12 15.84 7.23
C ASP A 184 -6.95 14.61 6.85
N ILE A 185 -6.44 13.39 7.13
CA ILE A 185 -7.07 12.13 6.74
C ILE A 185 -7.33 11.26 7.96
N ALA A 186 -6.29 10.77 8.64
CA ALA A 186 -6.43 9.75 9.67
C ALA A 186 -7.35 10.17 10.81
N SER A 187 -7.17 11.38 11.34
CA SER A 187 -8.01 11.93 12.44
C SER A 187 -9.47 12.09 12.03
N ARG A 188 -9.71 12.53 10.79
CA ARG A 188 -11.08 12.78 10.30
C ARG A 188 -11.86 11.49 10.05
N PHE A 189 -11.17 10.43 9.64
CA PHE A 189 -11.80 9.17 9.25
C PHE A 189 -11.63 8.06 10.31
N GLY A 190 -11.03 8.34 11.47
CA GLY A 190 -10.78 7.33 12.50
C GLY A 190 -9.88 6.20 12.01
N ILE A 191 -8.84 6.52 11.22
CA ILE A 191 -7.93 5.57 10.60
C ILE A 191 -6.67 5.45 11.46
N ASP A 192 -6.46 4.29 12.09
CA ASP A 192 -5.30 4.00 12.91
C ASP A 192 -4.12 3.50 12.07
N PHE A 193 -3.57 4.41 11.28
CA PHE A 193 -2.44 4.18 10.39
C PHE A 193 -1.49 5.38 10.41
N TRP A 194 -0.19 5.13 10.52
CA TRP A 194 0.84 6.13 10.72
C TRP A 194 1.98 5.96 9.71
N ILE A 195 2.46 7.05 9.16
CA ILE A 195 3.76 7.13 8.48
C ILE A 195 4.70 7.80 9.46
N GLY A 196 5.50 6.98 10.18
CA GLY A 196 6.17 7.39 11.40
C GLY A 196 5.24 7.34 12.60
N VAL A 197 5.24 6.19 13.30
CA VAL A 197 4.34 5.99 14.46
C VAL A 197 4.80 6.84 15.65
N PRO A 198 3.89 7.58 16.31
CA PRO A 198 4.22 8.31 17.54
C PRO A 198 4.74 7.36 18.63
N PRO A 199 5.71 7.80 19.45
CA PRO A 199 6.32 6.96 20.50
C PRO A 199 5.31 6.31 21.44
N GLU A 200 4.22 7.01 21.78
CA GLU A 200 3.14 6.58 22.68
C GLU A 200 2.28 5.44 22.12
N HIS A 201 2.37 5.15 20.81
CA HIS A 201 1.63 4.06 20.17
C HIS A 201 2.50 2.85 19.84
N ARG A 202 3.80 2.90 20.12
CA ARG A 202 4.75 1.86 19.71
C ARG A 202 4.56 0.52 20.43
N ASP A 203 4.04 0.51 21.62
CA ASP A 203 3.72 -0.71 22.39
C ASP A 203 2.69 -1.61 21.68
N ARG A 204 1.87 -1.02 20.81
CA ARG A 204 0.88 -1.73 19.99
C ARG A 204 1.48 -2.33 18.71
N VAL A 205 2.71 -1.98 18.35
CA VAL A 205 3.34 -2.47 17.12
C VAL A 205 3.80 -3.92 17.29
N ALA A 206 3.39 -4.79 16.37
CA ALA A 206 3.81 -6.18 16.32
C ALA A 206 5.26 -6.30 15.84
N THR A 207 5.97 -7.29 16.33
CA THR A 207 7.29 -7.68 15.83
C THR A 207 7.16 -8.29 14.44
N THR A 208 7.86 -7.72 13.45
CA THR A 208 7.92 -8.24 12.07
C THR A 208 8.98 -9.32 11.98
N TYR A 209 8.61 -10.49 11.46
CA TYR A 209 9.50 -11.64 11.31
C TYR A 209 9.96 -11.81 9.86
N PRO A 210 11.25 -12.17 9.63
CA PRO A 210 11.75 -12.42 8.29
C PRO A 210 11.07 -13.62 7.63
N PRO A 211 11.03 -13.69 6.29
CA PRO A 211 10.51 -14.85 5.61
C PRO A 211 11.30 -16.11 5.99
N PRO A 212 10.65 -17.29 6.08
CA PRO A 212 11.36 -18.54 6.24
C PRO A 212 12.40 -18.69 5.12
N PRO A 213 13.63 -19.18 5.40
CA PRO A 213 14.70 -19.28 4.39
C PRO A 213 14.27 -20.03 3.13
N ALA A 214 13.48 -21.07 3.25
CA ALA A 214 12.94 -21.85 2.12
C ALA A 214 11.91 -21.08 1.26
N ALA A 215 11.33 -20.00 1.78
CA ALA A 215 10.34 -19.20 1.07
C ALA A 215 10.98 -18.03 0.30
N ILE A 216 12.27 -17.73 0.51
CA ILE A 216 12.94 -16.61 -0.12
C ILE A 216 13.12 -16.90 -1.62
N GLY A 217 12.35 -16.17 -2.44
CA GLY A 217 12.47 -16.20 -3.89
C GLY A 217 13.76 -15.52 -4.40
N ARG A 218 14.06 -15.74 -5.69
CA ARG A 218 15.14 -14.98 -6.36
C ARG A 218 14.64 -13.58 -6.71
N TRP A 219 15.17 -12.59 -6.02
CA TRP A 219 14.89 -11.19 -6.31
C TRP A 219 15.87 -10.64 -7.33
N PRO A 220 15.41 -9.83 -8.30
CA PRO A 220 16.33 -9.14 -9.21
C PRO A 220 17.35 -8.30 -8.43
N ALA A 221 18.61 -8.27 -8.90
CA ALA A 221 19.67 -7.51 -8.24
C ALA A 221 19.33 -6.02 -8.14
N THR A 222 18.66 -5.46 -9.14
CA THR A 222 18.20 -4.06 -9.13
C THR A 222 17.17 -3.83 -8.02
N MET A 223 16.26 -4.79 -7.78
CA MET A 223 15.29 -4.69 -6.69
C MET A 223 15.98 -4.73 -5.32
N LEU A 224 16.96 -5.62 -5.12
CA LEU A 224 17.74 -5.66 -3.87
C LEU A 224 18.46 -4.33 -3.60
N ARG A 225 19.03 -3.72 -4.63
CA ARG A 225 19.64 -2.38 -4.53
C ARG A 225 18.60 -1.30 -4.23
N ALA A 226 17.42 -1.38 -4.86
CA ALA A 226 16.33 -0.42 -4.66
C ALA A 226 15.72 -0.46 -3.24
N LEU A 227 15.88 -1.57 -2.52
CA LEU A 227 15.52 -1.66 -1.10
C LEU A 227 16.49 -0.89 -0.20
N GLY A 228 17.72 -0.60 -0.67
CA GLY A 228 18.68 0.21 0.09
C GLY A 228 19.06 -0.37 1.45
N GLY A 229 19.03 -1.70 1.60
CA GLY A 229 19.31 -2.39 2.87
C GLY A 229 18.14 -2.39 3.87
N TRP A 230 16.93 -1.98 3.46
CA TRP A 230 15.73 -2.05 4.32
C TRP A 230 15.35 -3.50 4.61
N THR A 231 15.44 -3.91 5.86
CA THR A 231 15.28 -5.30 6.34
C THR A 231 14.29 -5.37 7.50
N THR A 232 13.82 -6.58 7.82
CA THR A 232 12.96 -6.83 8.99
C THR A 232 13.61 -6.41 10.30
N ARG A 233 14.95 -6.53 10.40
CA ARG A 233 15.68 -6.02 11.58
C ARG A 233 15.49 -4.51 11.75
N GLN A 234 15.58 -3.75 10.66
CA GLN A 234 15.37 -2.30 10.70
C GLN A 234 13.92 -1.94 10.98
N MET A 235 12.95 -2.68 10.40
CA MET A 235 11.52 -2.49 10.64
C MET A 235 11.14 -2.59 12.13
N ASN A 236 11.89 -3.35 12.93
CA ASN A 236 11.67 -3.52 14.35
C ASN A 236 12.41 -2.49 15.21
N LEU A 237 13.29 -1.65 14.63
CA LEU A 237 13.99 -0.63 15.39
C LEU A 237 13.08 0.54 15.75
N PRO A 238 13.08 0.99 17.01
CA PRO A 238 12.31 2.16 17.44
C PRO A 238 12.50 3.39 16.56
N ALA A 239 13.75 3.71 16.23
CA ALA A 239 14.07 4.86 15.40
C ALA A 239 13.50 4.74 13.97
N ALA A 240 13.46 3.52 13.40
CA ALA A 240 12.90 3.30 12.09
C ALA A 240 11.36 3.33 12.10
N GLN A 241 10.72 2.90 13.19
CA GLN A 241 9.26 2.96 13.34
C GLN A 241 8.75 4.39 13.52
N THR A 242 9.51 5.25 14.19
CA THR A 242 9.15 6.66 14.39
C THR A 242 9.58 7.57 13.24
N ALA A 243 10.55 7.15 12.41
CA ALA A 243 10.92 7.87 11.19
C ALA A 243 9.82 7.82 10.14
N GLU A 244 9.79 8.80 9.25
CA GLU A 244 8.91 8.76 8.09
C GLU A 244 9.64 8.15 6.88
N ILE A 245 9.20 6.96 6.44
CA ILE A 245 9.68 6.29 5.23
C ILE A 245 8.46 6.02 4.34
N PRO A 246 7.96 7.04 3.60
CA PRO A 246 6.62 7.00 3.00
C PRO A 246 6.43 5.97 1.89
N SER A 247 7.45 5.17 1.63
CA SER A 247 7.37 4.01 0.73
C SER A 247 7.12 2.69 1.44
N SER A 248 7.47 2.56 2.75
CA SER A 248 7.64 1.21 3.30
C SER A 248 7.50 1.06 4.81
N ASN A 249 7.31 2.13 5.58
CA ASN A 249 7.13 1.99 7.02
C ASN A 249 5.78 2.50 7.53
N GLY A 250 4.76 2.53 6.70
CA GLY A 250 3.40 2.69 7.19
C GLY A 250 3.08 1.62 8.23
N ILE A 251 2.59 2.03 9.39
CA ILE A 251 2.30 1.17 10.54
C ILE A 251 0.84 1.37 10.91
N GLY A 252 0.07 0.29 10.87
CA GLY A 252 -1.36 0.38 11.14
C GLY A 252 -2.03 -0.98 11.25
N THR A 253 -3.35 -0.94 11.47
CA THR A 253 -4.20 -2.12 11.56
C THR A 253 -4.76 -2.52 10.19
N ALA A 254 -5.16 -3.78 10.01
CA ALA A 254 -5.88 -4.21 8.79
C ALA A 254 -7.21 -3.46 8.63
N HIS A 255 -7.89 -3.18 9.74
CA HIS A 255 -9.11 -2.37 9.77
C HIS A 255 -8.86 -0.97 9.19
N ALA A 256 -7.77 -0.30 9.62
CA ALA A 256 -7.39 1.02 9.12
C ALA A 256 -7.09 1.00 7.62
N ILE A 257 -6.42 -0.06 7.12
CA ILE A 257 -6.15 -0.22 5.69
C ILE A 257 -7.47 -0.34 4.92
N ALA A 258 -8.35 -1.25 5.30
CA ALA A 258 -9.63 -1.44 4.61
C ALA A 258 -10.50 -0.17 4.66
N ARG A 259 -10.57 0.49 5.82
CA ARG A 259 -11.34 1.73 6.02
C ARG A 259 -10.83 2.88 5.14
N HIS A 260 -9.50 3.02 5.02
CA HIS A 260 -8.90 4.01 4.12
C HIS A 260 -9.35 3.81 2.68
N TYR A 261 -9.24 2.59 2.17
CA TYR A 261 -9.64 2.27 0.81
C TYR A 261 -11.16 2.35 0.61
N ALA A 262 -11.97 2.02 1.61
CA ALA A 262 -13.41 2.20 1.59
C ALA A 262 -13.79 3.69 1.47
N ALA A 263 -13.14 4.56 2.24
CA ALA A 263 -13.36 6.00 2.20
C ALA A 263 -12.82 6.68 0.92
N LEU A 264 -11.99 5.99 0.12
CA LEU A 264 -11.60 6.44 -1.22
C LEU A 264 -12.71 6.18 -2.26
N ILE A 265 -13.38 5.03 -2.21
CA ILE A 265 -14.37 4.65 -3.23
C ILE A 265 -15.80 5.07 -2.88
N GLY A 266 -16.09 5.36 -1.62
CA GLY A 266 -17.42 5.69 -1.15
C GLY A 266 -17.39 6.55 0.10
N GLU A 267 -18.55 6.69 0.73
CA GLU A 267 -18.65 7.33 2.02
C GLU A 267 -18.51 6.33 3.15
N VAL A 268 -17.72 6.68 4.15
CA VAL A 268 -17.62 6.00 5.44
C VAL A 268 -17.98 7.03 6.51
N ASP A 269 -19.00 6.74 7.29
CA ASP A 269 -19.56 7.67 8.30
C ASP A 269 -19.93 9.05 7.71
N GLY A 270 -20.49 9.05 6.48
CA GLY A 270 -20.95 10.25 5.79
C GLY A 270 -19.85 11.13 5.19
N ALA A 271 -18.63 10.61 5.05
CA ALA A 271 -17.51 11.35 4.46
C ALA A 271 -16.67 10.47 3.52
N ARG A 272 -16.01 11.11 2.53
CA ARG A 272 -15.04 10.49 1.63
C ARG A 272 -13.72 11.25 1.66
N ILE A 273 -12.62 10.54 1.33
CA ILE A 273 -11.27 11.14 1.35
C ILE A 273 -11.03 11.98 0.10
N LEU A 274 -11.37 11.47 -1.08
CA LEU A 274 -11.18 12.13 -2.37
C LEU A 274 -12.48 12.16 -3.16
N GLU A 275 -12.63 13.18 -3.98
CA GLU A 275 -13.71 13.25 -4.96
C GLU A 275 -13.60 12.13 -6.01
N PRO A 276 -14.72 11.59 -6.53
CA PRO A 276 -14.71 10.51 -7.52
C PRO A 276 -13.87 10.82 -8.76
N ARG A 277 -13.88 12.07 -9.23
CA ARG A 277 -13.10 12.50 -10.39
C ARG A 277 -11.59 12.44 -10.13
N THR A 278 -11.15 12.82 -8.94
CA THR A 278 -9.74 12.77 -8.53
C THR A 278 -9.27 11.32 -8.47
N LEU A 279 -10.05 10.46 -7.83
CA LEU A 279 -9.74 9.03 -7.76
C LEU A 279 -9.72 8.38 -9.14
N ALA A 280 -10.69 8.69 -10.00
CA ALA A 280 -10.74 8.15 -11.36
C ALA A 280 -9.49 8.56 -12.18
N ALA A 281 -9.04 9.80 -12.05
CA ALA A 281 -7.81 10.27 -12.68
C ALA A 281 -6.57 9.56 -12.11
N ALA A 282 -6.52 9.34 -10.80
CA ALA A 282 -5.42 8.63 -10.13
C ALA A 282 -5.29 7.17 -10.59
N CYS A 283 -6.41 6.52 -10.92
CA CYS A 283 -6.47 5.13 -11.37
C CYS A 283 -6.30 4.95 -12.90
N GLN A 284 -6.14 6.02 -13.67
CA GLN A 284 -5.80 5.90 -15.09
C GLN A 284 -4.41 5.29 -15.28
N ILE A 285 -4.28 4.37 -16.24
CA ILE A 285 -3.01 3.72 -16.55
C ILE A 285 -1.97 4.77 -16.98
N GLN A 286 -0.86 4.83 -16.27
CA GLN A 286 0.27 5.71 -16.54
C GLN A 286 1.52 4.94 -16.98
N SER A 287 1.67 3.72 -16.46
CA SER A 287 2.76 2.80 -16.81
C SER A 287 2.19 1.41 -16.99
N ASP A 288 2.54 0.75 -18.10
CA ASP A 288 2.15 -0.64 -18.40
C ASP A 288 3.24 -1.28 -19.27
N GLY A 289 3.87 -2.33 -18.77
CA GLY A 289 4.94 -3.02 -19.50
C GLY A 289 5.98 -3.68 -18.61
N PRO A 290 7.14 -4.07 -19.19
CA PRO A 290 8.25 -4.62 -18.43
C PRO A 290 8.81 -3.61 -17.45
N ASP A 291 8.85 -3.98 -16.17
CA ASP A 291 9.42 -3.16 -15.10
C ASP A 291 10.92 -3.40 -14.97
N GLN A 292 11.72 -2.34 -15.08
CA GLN A 292 13.18 -2.41 -15.10
C GLN A 292 13.80 -2.83 -13.75
N VAL A 293 13.02 -2.84 -12.69
CA VAL A 293 13.46 -3.15 -11.32
C VAL A 293 12.92 -4.49 -10.85
N LEU A 294 11.63 -4.75 -11.08
CA LEU A 294 10.97 -5.99 -10.65
C LEU A 294 11.21 -7.17 -11.62
N GLY A 295 11.60 -6.89 -12.87
CA GLY A 295 11.81 -7.93 -13.87
C GLY A 295 10.53 -8.65 -14.30
N ALA A 296 9.38 -8.06 -14.05
CA ALA A 296 8.06 -8.58 -14.40
C ALA A 296 7.26 -7.48 -15.09
N ARG A 297 6.13 -7.83 -15.74
CA ARG A 297 5.20 -6.83 -16.24
C ARG A 297 4.45 -6.17 -15.08
N THR A 298 4.45 -4.84 -15.03
CA THR A 298 3.68 -4.08 -14.06
C THR A 298 2.77 -3.06 -14.73
N ARG A 299 1.70 -2.68 -14.02
CA ARG A 299 0.76 -1.65 -14.41
C ARG A 299 0.46 -0.75 -13.22
N CYS A 300 0.64 0.55 -13.40
CA CYS A 300 0.44 1.53 -12.34
C CYS A 300 -0.38 2.72 -12.86
N GLY A 301 -1.21 3.27 -11.97
CA GLY A 301 -1.76 4.60 -12.07
C GLY A 301 -0.83 5.63 -11.42
N LEU A 302 -1.40 6.70 -10.88
CA LEU A 302 -0.66 7.73 -10.15
C LEU A 302 -0.53 7.35 -8.67
N GLY A 303 0.46 6.50 -8.37
CA GLY A 303 0.78 6.03 -7.01
C GLY A 303 0.02 4.79 -6.56
N PHE A 304 -0.87 4.25 -7.39
CA PHE A 304 -1.56 2.99 -7.15
C PHE A 304 -1.13 1.91 -8.13
N ALA A 305 -0.92 0.70 -7.61
CA ALA A 305 -0.82 -0.49 -8.42
C ALA A 305 -2.20 -0.87 -8.97
N LEU A 306 -2.24 -1.27 -10.23
CA LEU A 306 -3.44 -1.72 -10.93
C LEU A 306 -3.27 -3.18 -11.35
N PRO A 307 -4.34 -3.96 -11.58
CA PRO A 307 -4.19 -5.33 -12.09
C PRO A 307 -3.36 -5.39 -13.38
N PRO A 308 -2.37 -6.31 -13.49
CA PRO A 308 -2.07 -7.44 -12.59
C PRO A 308 -1.10 -7.12 -11.44
N SER A 309 -0.61 -5.88 -11.26
CA SER A 309 0.41 -5.52 -10.27
C SER A 309 -0.05 -5.65 -8.82
N LEU A 310 -1.35 -5.75 -8.56
CA LEU A 310 -1.88 -6.08 -7.23
C LEU A 310 -1.60 -7.54 -6.82
N GLY A 311 -1.28 -8.40 -7.79
CA GLY A 311 -1.15 -9.84 -7.59
C GLY A 311 -2.52 -10.54 -7.59
N VAL A 312 -3.44 -10.07 -6.76
CA VAL A 312 -4.84 -10.51 -6.66
C VAL A 312 -5.74 -9.29 -6.52
N ALA A 313 -6.97 -9.38 -7.03
CA ALA A 313 -7.92 -8.28 -7.05
C ALA A 313 -9.35 -8.81 -7.10
N SER A 314 -10.34 -7.96 -6.76
CA SER A 314 -11.75 -8.32 -6.86
C SER A 314 -12.30 -8.13 -8.28
N GLY A 315 -11.70 -7.25 -9.07
CA GLY A 315 -12.13 -6.97 -10.43
C GLY A 315 -11.10 -6.15 -11.21
N PRO A 316 -11.38 -5.87 -12.49
CA PRO A 316 -10.43 -5.17 -13.37
C PRO A 316 -10.21 -3.70 -13.00
N ARG A 317 -11.10 -3.10 -12.23
CA ARG A 317 -11.01 -1.71 -11.76
C ARG A 317 -10.44 -1.59 -10.35
N SER A 318 -9.99 -2.69 -9.78
CA SER A 318 -9.30 -2.67 -8.49
C SER A 318 -8.04 -1.82 -8.57
N PHE A 319 -7.78 -1.08 -7.49
CA PHE A 319 -6.56 -0.27 -7.31
C PHE A 319 -6.12 -0.35 -5.86
N GLY A 320 -4.83 -0.21 -5.62
CA GLY A 320 -4.29 -0.28 -4.26
C GLY A 320 -2.79 -0.44 -4.26
N HIS A 321 -2.24 -1.07 -3.24
CA HIS A 321 -0.82 -1.42 -3.23
C HIS A 321 -0.52 -2.66 -2.40
N PRO A 322 0.17 -3.67 -2.97
CA PRO A 322 0.70 -4.80 -2.21
C PRO A 322 1.95 -4.39 -1.44
N GLY A 323 2.16 -5.01 -0.28
CA GLY A 323 3.37 -4.87 0.52
C GLY A 323 4.22 -6.13 0.51
N SER A 324 5.54 -5.95 0.48
CA SER A 324 6.47 -7.05 0.69
C SER A 324 6.16 -7.76 2.00
N GLY A 325 6.13 -9.07 1.98
CA GLY A 325 5.76 -9.86 3.15
C GLY A 325 4.29 -10.26 3.24
N GLY A 326 3.44 -9.79 2.31
CA GLY A 326 2.06 -10.24 2.16
C GLY A 326 0.99 -9.24 2.59
N SER A 327 1.33 -8.08 3.15
CA SER A 327 0.32 -7.05 3.39
C SER A 327 -0.31 -6.57 2.08
N LEU A 328 -1.58 -6.21 2.13
CA LEU A 328 -2.30 -5.70 0.96
C LEU A 328 -3.40 -4.73 1.40
N GLY A 329 -3.47 -3.61 0.70
CA GLY A 329 -4.62 -2.71 0.73
C GLY A 329 -5.11 -2.45 -0.68
N PHE A 330 -6.40 -2.64 -0.94
CA PHE A 330 -7.01 -2.29 -2.21
C PHE A 330 -8.50 -1.98 -2.08
N ALA A 331 -9.04 -1.34 -3.09
CA ALA A 331 -10.48 -1.26 -3.31
C ALA A 331 -10.85 -1.54 -4.76
N ASP A 332 -12.10 -1.90 -4.97
CA ASP A 332 -12.73 -2.03 -6.28
C ASP A 332 -14.04 -1.22 -6.28
N PRO A 333 -14.10 -0.11 -7.04
CA PRO A 333 -15.27 0.76 -7.06
C PRO A 333 -16.50 0.13 -7.75
N GLU A 334 -16.33 -0.91 -8.58
CA GLU A 334 -17.45 -1.59 -9.24
C GLU A 334 -18.17 -2.54 -8.29
N THR A 335 -17.42 -3.23 -7.43
CA THR A 335 -17.99 -4.14 -6.44
C THR A 335 -18.31 -3.44 -5.11
N GLY A 336 -17.78 -2.24 -4.89
CA GLY A 336 -17.91 -1.52 -3.63
C GLY A 336 -17.08 -2.11 -2.50
N VAL A 337 -16.11 -2.99 -2.83
CA VAL A 337 -15.25 -3.68 -1.86
C VAL A 337 -14.01 -2.86 -1.56
N ALA A 338 -13.63 -2.84 -0.28
CA ALA A 338 -12.30 -2.45 0.16
C ALA A 338 -11.73 -3.50 1.12
N PHE A 339 -10.44 -3.78 0.99
CA PHE A 339 -9.74 -4.88 1.63
C PHE A 339 -8.47 -4.40 2.31
N GLY A 340 -8.22 -4.92 3.50
CA GLY A 340 -6.98 -4.72 4.24
C GLY A 340 -6.51 -6.04 4.87
N TYR A 341 -5.24 -6.39 4.65
CA TYR A 341 -4.59 -7.53 5.29
C TYR A 341 -3.21 -7.12 5.80
N ALA A 342 -2.92 -7.47 7.03
CA ALA A 342 -1.72 -7.02 7.75
C ALA A 342 -1.14 -8.18 8.58
N PRO A 343 -0.16 -8.95 8.04
CA PRO A 343 0.56 -10.01 8.75
C PRO A 343 1.88 -9.50 9.33
N ASN A 344 2.39 -10.14 10.39
CA ASN A 344 3.73 -9.87 10.90
C ASN A 344 4.79 -10.90 10.50
N GLN A 345 4.41 -12.06 9.98
CA GLN A 345 5.33 -13.00 9.33
C GLN A 345 5.46 -12.63 7.87
N MET A 346 6.64 -12.19 7.44
CA MET A 346 6.85 -11.88 6.02
C MET A 346 6.86 -13.14 5.17
N GLY A 347 6.20 -13.07 4.01
CA GLY A 347 6.38 -14.00 2.90
C GLY A 347 7.65 -13.68 2.11
N GLY A 348 8.13 -14.65 1.32
CA GLY A 348 9.38 -14.52 0.55
C GLY A 348 9.23 -14.03 -0.89
N ALA A 349 8.01 -13.87 -1.37
CA ALA A 349 7.74 -13.43 -2.74
C ALA A 349 7.90 -11.92 -2.91
N VAL A 350 8.35 -11.49 -4.09
CA VAL A 350 8.41 -10.07 -4.46
C VAL A 350 7.00 -9.52 -4.68
N LEU A 351 6.19 -10.27 -5.42
CA LEU A 351 4.80 -9.98 -5.74
C LEU A 351 3.97 -11.25 -5.51
N GLY A 352 2.79 -11.05 -4.95
CA GLY A 352 1.86 -12.14 -4.66
C GLY A 352 2.28 -12.95 -3.42
N ASP A 353 1.39 -13.09 -2.48
CA ASP A 353 1.56 -13.93 -1.29
C ASP A 353 0.39 -14.90 -1.24
N ALA A 354 0.68 -16.20 -1.04
CA ALA A 354 -0.34 -17.24 -1.06
C ALA A 354 -1.42 -17.05 0.02
N ARG A 355 -1.06 -16.43 1.16
CA ARG A 355 -2.01 -16.11 2.23
C ARG A 355 -2.98 -15.03 1.77
N THR A 356 -2.46 -13.97 1.18
CA THR A 356 -3.26 -12.87 0.63
C THR A 356 -4.13 -13.35 -0.53
N ALA A 357 -3.57 -14.17 -1.43
CA ALA A 357 -4.30 -14.75 -2.55
C ALA A 357 -5.49 -15.57 -2.07
N SER A 358 -5.29 -16.45 -1.07
CA SER A 358 -6.36 -17.30 -0.53
C SER A 358 -7.51 -16.49 0.09
N LEU A 359 -7.20 -15.34 0.73
CA LEU A 359 -8.21 -14.45 1.32
C LEU A 359 -9.02 -13.73 0.23
N VAL A 360 -8.36 -13.18 -0.79
CA VAL A 360 -9.04 -12.46 -1.86
C VAL A 360 -9.84 -13.40 -2.75
N GLU A 361 -9.35 -14.61 -3.03
CA GLU A 361 -10.11 -15.65 -3.73
C GLU A 361 -11.37 -16.07 -2.94
N ALA A 362 -11.26 -16.19 -1.62
CA ALA A 362 -12.41 -16.48 -0.76
C ALA A 362 -13.42 -15.34 -0.77
N LEU A 363 -12.94 -14.09 -0.69
CA LEU A 363 -13.76 -12.89 -0.82
C LEU A 363 -14.51 -12.86 -2.16
N ASN A 364 -13.81 -13.11 -3.27
CA ASN A 364 -14.43 -13.12 -4.60
C ASN A 364 -15.54 -14.17 -4.73
N ARG A 365 -15.37 -15.34 -4.09
CA ARG A 365 -16.45 -16.34 -4.03
C ARG A 365 -17.67 -15.84 -3.24
N CYS A 366 -17.46 -15.14 -2.13
CA CYS A 366 -18.56 -14.56 -1.35
C CYS A 366 -19.33 -13.53 -2.19
N LEU A 367 -18.62 -12.63 -2.89
CA LEU A 367 -19.24 -11.60 -3.72
C LEU A 367 -20.04 -12.17 -4.90
N GLN A 368 -19.60 -13.31 -5.48
CA GLN A 368 -20.31 -13.98 -6.58
C GLN A 368 -21.55 -14.73 -6.08
N ALA A 369 -21.57 -15.21 -4.86
CA ALA A 369 -22.72 -15.90 -4.27
C ALA A 369 -23.88 -14.95 -3.94
N ASP A 370 -23.58 -13.69 -3.62
CA ASP A 370 -24.56 -12.65 -3.29
C ASP A 370 -25.21 -11.97 -4.53
N VAL A 371 -24.72 -12.24 -5.75
CA VAL A 371 -25.38 -11.76 -6.96
C VAL A 371 -26.64 -12.62 -7.19
N PRO A 372 -27.88 -12.07 -7.05
CA PRO A 372 -29.07 -12.79 -7.45
C PRO A 372 -28.88 -13.19 -8.91
N ARG A 373 -29.03 -14.49 -9.23
CA ARG A 373 -29.08 -14.95 -10.61
C ARG A 373 -30.20 -14.18 -11.29
N ARG A 374 -29.89 -13.14 -12.05
CA ARG A 374 -30.86 -12.48 -12.94
C ARG A 374 -31.35 -13.60 -13.84
N GLY A 375 -32.63 -13.98 -13.66
CA GLY A 375 -33.28 -14.99 -14.45
C GLY A 375 -33.12 -14.63 -15.92
N SER A 376 -32.66 -15.58 -16.71
CA SER A 376 -32.78 -15.55 -18.15
C SER A 376 -34.27 -15.44 -18.47
N PHE A 377 -34.75 -14.26 -18.81
CA PHE A 377 -36.03 -14.12 -19.48
C PHE A 377 -35.85 -14.71 -20.87
N ILE A 378 -36.28 -15.94 -21.05
CA ILE A 378 -36.59 -16.49 -22.37
C ILE A 378 -37.94 -15.88 -22.75
N ASN A 379 -37.92 -14.89 -23.63
CA ASN A 379 -39.10 -14.47 -24.34
C ASN A 379 -39.44 -15.57 -25.37
N GLU A 380 -40.34 -16.44 -25.04
CA GLU A 380 -41.11 -17.15 -26.04
C GLU A 380 -42.13 -16.15 -26.64
N GLU A 381 -41.80 -15.50 -27.74
CA GLU A 381 -42.79 -14.90 -28.61
C GLU A 381 -43.38 -16.05 -29.46
N GLU A 382 -44.58 -16.48 -29.10
CA GLU A 382 -45.51 -17.16 -30.01
C GLU A 382 -45.87 -16.16 -31.12
N VAL A 383 -45.63 -16.56 -32.34
CA VAL A 383 -46.15 -15.91 -33.53
C VAL A 383 -47.31 -16.79 -34.08
N PRO A 384 -48.47 -16.21 -34.40
CA PRO A 384 -49.66 -16.92 -34.85
C PRO A 384 -49.54 -17.50 -36.27
#